data_952a364bbf36a153d088fbfe4917636b
#
_entry.id   952a364bbf36a153d088fbfe4917636b
#
_cell.length_a   1.000
_cell.length_b   1.000
_cell.length_c   1.000
_cell.angle_alpha   90.00
_cell.angle_beta   90.00
_cell.angle_gamma   90.00
#
_symmetry.space_group_name_H-M   'P 1'
#
loop_
_entity.id
_entity.type
_entity.pdbx_description
1 polymer ?
#
loop_
_entity_poly.entity_id
_entity_poly.type
_entity_poly.pdbx_seq_one_letter_code
_entity_poly.pdbx_strand_id
1 'polypeptide(L)'
;MNNRFSFPAGTALARFFGSLCLWVCGAGAVHACSCQQISPAEGFDRAQYVFIGTVAETSGHTWIVDVKRVWKGADRLAAQVHLLDVYAMIDCESVFATGRDYLFFVDVAKSSRYVYYQPQVCNWTSALRSKRVPGPEGGLWLEDFIVRRYGPGQLPMAEDPWRRIPRPDGVSQ
;
A
#
# COMPACT_ATOMS: atom_id res chain seq x y z
N MET A 1 -21.97 -26.34 -74.28
CA MET A 1 -21.15 -26.72 -73.11
C MET A 1 -21.13 -25.55 -72.16
N ASN A 2 -22.02 -25.57 -71.13
CA ASN A 2 -22.20 -24.46 -70.13
C ASN A 2 -21.54 -24.90 -68.82
N ASN A 3 -20.36 -24.34 -68.50
CA ASN A 3 -19.77 -24.50 -67.18
C ASN A 3 -20.26 -23.37 -66.26
N ARG A 4 -21.13 -23.69 -65.35
CA ARG A 4 -21.52 -22.79 -64.22
C ARG A 4 -20.52 -23.03 -63.10
N PHE A 5 -19.65 -22.05 -62.83
CA PHE A 5 -18.87 -22.00 -61.60
C PHE A 5 -19.76 -21.45 -60.49
N SER A 6 -20.15 -22.30 -59.54
CA SER A 6 -20.73 -21.90 -58.26
C SER A 6 -19.60 -21.61 -57.25
N PHE A 7 -19.43 -20.36 -56.87
CA PHE A 7 -18.59 -19.99 -55.77
C PHE A 7 -19.37 -20.15 -54.43
N PRO A 8 -18.82 -20.84 -53.43
CA PRO A 8 -19.45 -20.87 -52.12
C PRO A 8 -19.09 -19.59 -51.36
N ALA A 9 -19.99 -18.60 -51.39
CA ALA A 9 -19.81 -17.28 -50.74
C ALA A 9 -20.22 -17.25 -49.27
N GLY A 10 -20.09 -18.34 -48.53
CA GLY A 10 -20.62 -18.39 -47.16
C GLY A 10 -19.61 -18.57 -46.03
N THR A 11 -18.39 -19.02 -46.31
CA THR A 11 -17.50 -19.50 -45.23
C THR A 11 -16.41 -18.51 -44.82
N ALA A 12 -16.13 -17.48 -45.58
CA ALA A 12 -15.10 -16.51 -45.27
C ALA A 12 -15.52 -15.47 -44.22
N LEU A 13 -16.79 -15.00 -44.27
CA LEU A 13 -17.29 -14.01 -43.29
C LEU A 13 -17.40 -14.58 -41.86
N ALA A 14 -17.82 -15.86 -41.73
CA ALA A 14 -17.97 -16.47 -40.39
C ALA A 14 -16.62 -16.63 -39.67
N ARG A 15 -15.52 -16.80 -40.35
CA ARG A 15 -14.17 -16.92 -39.79
C ARG A 15 -13.62 -15.58 -39.27
N PHE A 16 -13.95 -14.47 -39.96
CA PHE A 16 -13.53 -13.13 -39.55
C PHE A 16 -14.26 -12.66 -38.29
N PHE A 17 -15.55 -12.93 -38.15
CA PHE A 17 -16.32 -12.56 -36.95
C PHE A 17 -15.91 -13.39 -35.73
N GLY A 18 -15.60 -14.67 -35.89
CA GLY A 18 -15.11 -15.52 -34.79
C GLY A 18 -13.76 -15.06 -34.23
N SER A 19 -12.84 -14.62 -35.11
CA SER A 19 -11.51 -14.15 -34.70
C SER A 19 -11.57 -12.80 -33.98
N LEU A 20 -12.47 -11.89 -34.40
CA LEU A 20 -12.63 -10.56 -33.81
C LEU A 20 -13.26 -10.65 -32.39
N CYS A 21 -14.21 -11.57 -32.17
CA CYS A 21 -14.79 -11.77 -30.83
C CYS A 21 -13.77 -12.31 -29.81
N LEU A 22 -12.83 -13.15 -30.22
CA LEU A 22 -11.77 -13.65 -29.32
C LEU A 22 -10.80 -12.56 -28.89
N TRP A 23 -10.54 -11.55 -29.73
CA TRP A 23 -9.69 -10.42 -29.38
C TRP A 23 -10.35 -9.43 -28.41
N VAL A 24 -11.66 -9.26 -28.47
CA VAL A 24 -12.41 -8.32 -27.62
C VAL A 24 -12.67 -8.92 -26.22
N CYS A 25 -12.85 -10.24 -26.12
CA CYS A 25 -13.05 -10.90 -24.82
C CYS A 25 -11.76 -11.08 -24.00
N GLY A 26 -10.60 -10.89 -24.59
CA GLY A 26 -9.30 -11.00 -23.91
C GLY A 26 -8.85 -9.75 -23.13
N ALA A 27 -9.56 -8.63 -23.23
CA ALA A 27 -9.34 -7.46 -22.38
C ALA A 27 -9.97 -7.68 -21.00
N GLY A 28 -9.46 -8.64 -20.22
CA GLY A 28 -9.76 -8.79 -18.81
C GLY A 28 -9.54 -7.45 -18.13
N ALA A 29 -10.54 -6.96 -17.39
CA ALA A 29 -10.41 -5.76 -16.59
C ALA A 29 -9.25 -5.97 -15.61
N VAL A 30 -8.11 -5.35 -15.89
CA VAL A 30 -7.02 -5.26 -14.92
C VAL A 30 -7.53 -4.35 -13.81
N HIS A 31 -7.94 -4.94 -12.70
CA HIS A 31 -8.27 -4.19 -11.49
C HIS A 31 -6.96 -3.65 -10.92
N ALA A 32 -6.49 -2.54 -11.48
CA ALA A 32 -5.40 -1.79 -10.91
C ALA A 32 -5.97 -0.93 -9.78
N CYS A 33 -5.37 -1.00 -8.60
CA CYS A 33 -5.69 -0.07 -7.52
C CYS A 33 -5.47 1.36 -8.01
N SER A 34 -6.55 2.10 -8.21
CA SER A 34 -6.48 3.49 -8.64
C SER A 34 -6.38 4.38 -7.40
N CYS A 35 -5.20 4.95 -7.19
CA CYS A 35 -4.98 5.91 -6.11
C CYS A 35 -5.01 7.34 -6.65
N GLN A 36 -5.76 8.21 -5.99
CA GLN A 36 -5.61 9.64 -6.21
C GLN A 36 -4.22 10.08 -5.76
N GLN A 37 -3.45 10.67 -6.67
CA GLN A 37 -2.15 11.23 -6.31
C GLN A 37 -2.34 12.49 -5.47
N ILE A 38 -1.81 12.44 -4.25
CA ILE A 38 -1.76 13.57 -3.32
C ILE A 38 -0.32 14.02 -3.14
N SER A 39 -0.10 15.27 -2.71
CA SER A 39 1.25 15.73 -2.37
C SER A 39 1.76 15.06 -1.08
N PRO A 40 3.10 14.99 -0.86
CA PRO A 40 3.65 14.47 0.40
C PRO A 40 3.18 15.24 1.63
N ALA A 41 3.00 16.56 1.49
CA ALA A 41 2.47 17.40 2.56
C ALA A 41 1.01 17.03 2.90
N GLU A 42 0.18 16.89 1.88
CA GLU A 42 -1.20 16.44 2.06
C GLU A 42 -1.28 15.03 2.65
N GLY A 43 -0.41 14.12 2.21
CA GLY A 43 -0.28 12.80 2.79
C GLY A 43 0.09 12.84 4.27
N PHE A 44 1.00 13.75 4.66
CA PHE A 44 1.36 13.99 6.05
C PHE A 44 0.17 14.53 6.87
N ASP A 45 -0.57 15.48 6.32
CA ASP A 45 -1.71 16.09 7.01
C ASP A 45 -2.84 15.08 7.24
N ARG A 46 -3.10 14.22 6.27
CA ARG A 46 -4.15 13.18 6.33
C ARG A 46 -3.82 12.03 7.27
N ALA A 47 -2.57 11.56 7.30
CA ALA A 47 -2.17 10.45 8.16
C ALA A 47 -2.31 10.81 9.65
N GLN A 48 -2.72 9.85 10.47
CA GLN A 48 -2.76 10.03 11.93
C GLN A 48 -1.38 9.89 12.55
N TYR A 49 -0.54 9.03 11.99
CA TYR A 49 0.84 8.82 12.42
C TYR A 49 1.78 8.82 11.22
N VAL A 50 2.94 9.45 11.40
CA VAL A 50 4.03 9.43 10.42
C VAL A 50 5.31 9.10 11.14
N PHE A 51 5.95 7.99 10.76
CA PHE A 51 7.17 7.52 11.43
C PHE A 51 8.07 6.70 10.49
N ILE A 52 9.34 6.58 10.85
CA ILE A 52 10.27 5.60 10.28
C ILE A 52 10.39 4.43 11.24
N GLY A 53 10.36 3.23 10.69
CA GLY A 53 10.59 2.00 11.44
C GLY A 53 11.16 0.88 10.58
N THR A 54 11.74 -0.11 11.26
CA THR A 54 12.22 -1.36 10.66
C THR A 54 11.16 -2.42 10.81
N VAL A 55 10.83 -3.11 9.74
CA VAL A 55 9.98 -4.31 9.83
C VAL A 55 10.77 -5.42 10.51
N ALA A 56 10.42 -5.73 11.75
CA ALA A 56 11.08 -6.75 12.54
C ALA A 56 10.58 -8.15 12.18
N GLU A 57 9.27 -8.28 11.99
CA GLU A 57 8.62 -9.57 11.73
C GLU A 57 7.44 -9.38 10.77
N THR A 58 7.15 -10.43 10.00
CA THR A 58 6.01 -10.51 9.09
C THR A 58 5.27 -11.81 9.36
N SER A 59 3.96 -11.73 9.58
CA SER A 59 3.09 -12.90 9.78
C SER A 59 1.76 -12.67 9.03
N GLY A 60 1.60 -13.34 7.89
CA GLY A 60 0.44 -13.15 7.02
C GLY A 60 0.33 -11.67 6.59
N HIS A 61 -0.78 -11.03 6.92
CA HIS A 61 -1.05 -9.61 6.62
C HIS A 61 -0.72 -8.67 7.78
N THR A 62 0.09 -9.13 8.74
CA THR A 62 0.50 -8.35 9.90
C THR A 62 2.00 -8.17 9.92
N TRP A 63 2.47 -6.97 10.27
CA TRP A 63 3.88 -6.66 10.42
C TRP A 63 4.12 -6.08 11.80
N ILE A 64 5.18 -6.55 12.45
CA ILE A 64 5.73 -5.93 13.66
C ILE A 64 6.81 -4.97 13.21
N VAL A 65 6.69 -3.71 13.63
CA VAL A 65 7.63 -2.65 13.22
C VAL A 65 8.26 -2.03 14.46
N ASP A 66 9.57 -2.04 14.50
CA ASP A 66 10.37 -1.31 15.49
C ASP A 66 10.48 0.16 15.05
N VAL A 67 9.85 1.05 15.81
CA VAL A 67 9.78 2.48 15.50
C VAL A 67 11.09 3.16 15.87
N LYS A 68 11.69 3.86 14.90
CA LYS A 68 12.95 4.58 15.10
C LYS A 68 12.77 6.06 15.32
N ARG A 69 11.81 6.67 14.62
CA ARG A 69 11.60 8.12 14.62
C ARG A 69 10.16 8.46 14.23
N VAL A 70 9.59 9.44 14.91
CA VAL A 70 8.19 9.84 14.75
C VAL A 70 8.10 11.33 14.47
N TRP A 71 7.31 11.73 13.48
CA TRP A 71 6.99 13.12 13.16
C TRP A 71 5.57 13.51 13.55
N LYS A 72 4.65 12.53 13.55
CA LYS A 72 3.26 12.76 13.92
C LYS A 72 2.76 11.64 14.81
N GLY A 73 2.11 12.00 15.94
CA GLY A 73 1.59 11.05 16.92
C GLY A 73 2.64 10.49 17.89
N ALA A 74 3.75 11.20 18.11
CA ALA A 74 4.85 10.75 18.99
C ALA A 74 4.41 10.53 20.44
N ASP A 75 3.38 11.25 20.89
CA ASP A 75 2.77 11.16 22.24
C ASP A 75 1.96 9.88 22.45
N ARG A 76 1.75 9.08 21.41
CA ARG A 76 0.88 7.90 21.41
C ARG A 76 1.45 6.69 20.68
N LEU A 77 2.60 6.82 20.06
CA LEU A 77 3.22 5.75 19.29
C LEU A 77 4.30 5.06 20.12
N ALA A 78 4.12 3.76 20.35
CA ALA A 78 5.08 2.93 21.06
C ALA A 78 6.35 2.68 20.25
N ALA A 79 7.42 2.23 20.94
CA ALA A 79 8.66 1.81 20.30
C ALA A 79 8.47 0.61 19.35
N GLN A 80 7.42 -0.19 19.55
CA GLN A 80 7.04 -1.27 18.64
C GLN A 80 5.55 -1.20 18.35
N VAL A 81 5.17 -1.32 17.09
CA VAL A 81 3.78 -1.27 16.64
C VAL A 81 3.43 -2.45 15.75
N HIS A 82 2.15 -2.84 15.80
CA HIS A 82 1.59 -3.86 14.94
C HIS A 82 0.80 -3.20 13.81
N LEU A 83 1.28 -3.38 12.57
CA LEU A 83 0.55 -2.96 11.38
C LEU A 83 -0.32 -4.11 10.88
N LEU A 84 -1.52 -3.80 10.45
CA LEU A 84 -2.43 -4.75 9.80
C LEU A 84 -2.81 -4.22 8.42
N ASP A 85 -2.63 -5.03 7.40
CA ASP A 85 -3.12 -4.73 6.06
C ASP A 85 -4.55 -5.22 5.90
N VAL A 86 -5.49 -4.30 6.07
CA VAL A 86 -6.90 -4.59 5.82
C VAL A 86 -7.25 -4.55 4.33
N TYR A 87 -6.36 -4.04 3.47
CA TYR A 87 -6.54 -3.97 2.02
C TYR A 87 -6.03 -5.22 1.29
N ALA A 88 -5.32 -6.12 1.96
CA ALA A 88 -4.91 -7.40 1.39
C ALA A 88 -6.10 -8.22 0.84
N MET A 89 -7.31 -7.98 1.36
CA MET A 89 -8.54 -8.62 0.89
C MET A 89 -9.07 -8.08 -0.44
N ILE A 90 -8.51 -6.99 -0.97
CA ILE A 90 -8.98 -6.31 -2.20
C ILE A 90 -7.87 -6.10 -3.24
N ASP A 91 -6.89 -6.99 -3.27
CA ASP A 91 -5.76 -7.00 -4.23
C ASP A 91 -4.90 -5.72 -4.25
N CYS A 92 -4.96 -4.89 -3.19
CA CYS A 92 -4.14 -3.71 -3.00
C CYS A 92 -3.12 -3.90 -1.88
N GLU A 93 -2.49 -5.06 -1.86
CA GLU A 93 -1.60 -5.48 -0.78
C GLU A 93 -0.36 -4.59 -0.64
N SER A 94 -0.09 -4.16 0.58
CA SER A 94 1.20 -3.57 0.95
C SER A 94 2.19 -4.68 1.28
N VAL A 95 3.31 -4.74 0.57
CA VAL A 95 4.36 -5.73 0.86
C VAL A 95 5.54 -5.05 1.52
N PHE A 96 5.78 -5.37 2.79
CA PHE A 96 6.93 -4.89 3.54
C PHE A 96 7.89 -6.03 3.85
N ALA A 97 9.15 -5.88 3.44
CA ALA A 97 10.18 -6.88 3.67
C ALA A 97 10.79 -6.75 5.07
N THR A 98 10.93 -7.87 5.78
CA THR A 98 11.62 -7.94 7.07
C THR A 98 13.07 -7.42 6.97
N GLY A 99 13.52 -6.71 7.99
CA GLY A 99 14.86 -6.11 8.10
C GLY A 99 15.02 -4.81 7.30
N ARG A 100 13.99 -4.30 6.62
CA ARG A 100 14.06 -3.06 5.87
C ARG A 100 13.39 -1.90 6.60
N ASP A 101 13.93 -0.72 6.34
CA ASP A 101 13.40 0.53 6.87
C ASP A 101 12.38 1.15 5.91
N TYR A 102 11.28 1.62 6.47
CA TYR A 102 10.21 2.30 5.73
C TYR A 102 9.82 3.60 6.43
N LEU A 103 9.43 4.57 5.64
CA LEU A 103 8.65 5.70 6.10
C LEU A 103 7.17 5.31 5.99
N PHE A 104 6.49 5.30 7.11
CA PHE A 104 5.10 4.91 7.23
C PHE A 104 4.20 6.12 7.40
N PHE A 105 3.10 6.13 6.65
CA PHE A 105 1.95 7.00 6.82
C PHE A 105 0.78 6.09 7.17
N VAL A 106 0.33 6.14 8.42
CA VAL A 106 -0.67 5.18 8.93
C VAL A 106 -1.84 5.89 9.60
N ASP A 107 -2.97 5.22 9.55
CA ASP A 107 -4.14 5.54 10.35
C ASP A 107 -4.39 4.47 11.39
N VAL A 108 -5.27 4.79 12.33
CA VAL A 108 -5.73 3.84 13.35
C VAL A 108 -7.13 3.39 13.00
N ALA A 109 -7.27 2.10 12.74
CA ALA A 109 -8.56 1.44 12.71
C ALA A 109 -8.87 0.88 14.11
N LYS A 110 -10.00 1.26 14.68
CA LYS A 110 -10.47 0.77 15.98
C LYS A 110 -11.58 -0.24 15.77
N SER A 111 -11.41 -1.44 16.29
CA SER A 111 -12.50 -2.35 16.52
C SER A 111 -12.91 -2.28 18.02
N SER A 112 -14.01 -2.93 18.38
CA SER A 112 -14.46 -2.99 19.78
C SER A 112 -13.44 -3.65 20.74
N ARG A 113 -12.47 -4.38 20.20
CA ARG A 113 -11.49 -5.16 20.99
C ARG A 113 -10.04 -4.82 20.70
N TYR A 114 -9.72 -4.22 19.53
CA TYR A 114 -8.33 -4.04 19.08
C TYR A 114 -8.13 -2.68 18.43
N VAL A 115 -6.92 -2.15 18.58
CA VAL A 115 -6.43 -0.98 17.85
C VAL A 115 -5.40 -1.51 16.85
N TYR A 116 -5.62 -1.23 15.58
CA TYR A 116 -4.70 -1.59 14.50
C TYR A 116 -4.12 -0.35 13.87
N TYR A 117 -2.83 -0.37 13.59
CA TYR A 117 -2.20 0.62 12.74
C TYR A 117 -2.28 0.13 11.30
N GLN A 118 -2.90 0.93 10.45
CA GLN A 118 -3.17 0.58 9.06
C GLN A 118 -2.32 1.44 8.13
N PRO A 119 -1.36 0.84 7.37
CA PRO A 119 -0.66 1.57 6.34
C PRO A 119 -1.63 2.05 5.27
N GLN A 120 -1.53 3.30 4.88
CA GLN A 120 -2.34 3.84 3.79
C GLN A 120 -1.72 3.48 2.45
N VAL A 121 -2.37 2.59 1.70
CA VAL A 121 -1.90 2.10 0.38
C VAL A 121 -1.73 3.25 -0.62
N CYS A 122 -2.68 4.19 -0.64
CA CYS A 122 -2.68 5.32 -1.56
C CYS A 122 -1.93 6.54 -1.00
N ASN A 123 -1.18 6.40 0.08
CA ASN A 123 -0.37 7.44 0.67
C ASN A 123 1.12 7.24 0.33
N TRP A 124 1.97 7.99 0.97
CA TRP A 124 3.41 8.02 0.69
C TRP A 124 4.22 6.94 1.42
N THR A 125 3.57 5.98 2.10
CA THR A 125 4.27 4.84 2.72
C THR A 125 5.20 4.16 1.71
N SER A 126 6.48 4.05 2.05
CA SER A 126 7.50 3.52 1.13
C SER A 126 8.80 3.15 1.85
N ALA A 127 9.58 2.25 1.25
CA ALA A 127 10.94 2.00 1.70
C ALA A 127 11.77 3.28 1.62
N LEU A 128 12.71 3.46 2.56
CA LEU A 128 13.64 4.60 2.53
C LEU A 128 14.44 4.60 1.22
N ARG A 129 14.73 5.79 0.71
CA ARG A 129 15.45 6.00 -0.55
C ARG A 129 14.77 5.37 -1.78
N SER A 130 13.45 5.11 -1.73
CA SER A 130 12.69 4.54 -2.85
C SER A 130 11.84 5.55 -3.60
N LYS A 131 11.37 6.60 -2.93
CA LYS A 131 10.51 7.62 -3.54
C LYS A 131 11.16 9.02 -3.48
N ARG A 132 11.03 9.76 -4.59
CA ARG A 132 11.41 11.17 -4.68
C ARG A 132 10.17 12.04 -4.75
N VAL A 133 10.26 13.22 -4.15
CA VAL A 133 9.18 14.21 -4.15
C VAL A 133 9.10 14.89 -5.52
N PRO A 134 7.93 14.94 -6.16
CA PRO A 134 7.74 15.68 -7.41
C PRO A 134 7.65 17.19 -7.18
N GLY A 135 7.82 17.98 -8.25
CA GLY A 135 7.60 19.43 -8.25
C GLY A 135 8.84 20.26 -7.92
N PRO A 136 8.66 21.52 -7.46
CA PRO A 136 9.77 22.45 -7.20
C PRO A 136 10.79 21.96 -6.17
N GLU A 137 10.36 21.10 -5.27
CA GLU A 137 11.21 20.38 -4.32
C GLU A 137 11.72 19.05 -4.89
N GLY A 138 11.57 18.88 -6.21
CA GLY A 138 11.94 17.70 -6.96
C GLY A 138 13.39 17.34 -6.80
N GLY A 139 13.63 16.03 -6.64
CA GLY A 139 14.96 15.48 -6.40
C GLY A 139 15.26 15.14 -4.96
N LEU A 140 14.54 15.67 -3.98
CA LEU A 140 14.66 15.22 -2.59
C LEU A 140 14.08 13.80 -2.43
N TRP A 141 14.74 13.01 -1.61
CA TRP A 141 14.10 11.80 -1.11
C TRP A 141 12.94 12.17 -0.19
N LEU A 142 11.92 11.34 -0.13
CA LEU A 142 10.72 11.62 0.64
C LEU A 142 11.04 11.86 2.13
N GLU A 143 11.92 11.06 2.71
CA GLU A 143 12.36 11.22 4.10
C GLU A 143 13.12 12.54 4.32
N ASP A 144 13.95 12.97 3.35
CA ASP A 144 14.67 14.26 3.44
C ASP A 144 13.68 15.43 3.36
N PHE A 145 12.64 15.31 2.52
CA PHE A 145 11.54 16.27 2.47
C PHE A 145 10.82 16.38 3.83
N ILE A 146 10.50 15.25 4.46
CA ILE A 146 9.84 15.23 5.76
C ILE A 146 10.72 15.89 6.83
N VAL A 147 12.01 15.53 6.87
CA VAL A 147 12.96 16.16 7.81
C VAL A 147 13.07 17.66 7.58
N ARG A 148 13.18 18.10 6.32
CA ARG A 148 13.31 19.52 5.97
C ARG A 148 12.08 20.34 6.35
N ARG A 149 10.89 19.77 6.16
CA ARG A 149 9.61 20.48 6.35
C ARG A 149 9.12 20.43 7.80
N TYR A 150 9.30 19.31 8.48
CA TYR A 150 8.72 19.02 9.80
C TYR A 150 9.76 18.82 10.91
N GLY A 151 11.04 19.00 10.59
CA GLY A 151 12.15 18.85 11.53
C GLY A 151 12.63 17.40 11.67
N PRO A 152 13.55 17.15 12.64
CA PRO A 152 14.23 15.86 12.75
C PRO A 152 13.36 14.71 13.29
N GLY A 153 12.14 15.00 13.70
CA GLY A 153 11.26 14.02 14.37
C GLY A 153 11.68 13.76 15.82
N GLN A 154 10.91 12.93 16.50
CA GLN A 154 11.08 12.58 17.92
C GLN A 154 11.29 11.07 18.07
N LEU A 155 11.78 10.63 19.22
CA LEU A 155 11.79 9.22 19.58
C LEU A 155 10.35 8.77 19.90
N PRO A 156 10.01 7.50 19.66
CA PRO A 156 8.74 6.93 20.10
C PRO A 156 8.67 6.88 21.63
N MET A 157 7.47 6.68 22.15
CA MET A 157 7.30 6.43 23.59
C MET A 157 7.99 5.13 23.98
N ALA A 158 8.67 5.13 25.13
CA ALA A 158 9.35 3.94 25.66
C ALA A 158 8.35 2.83 26.05
N GLU A 159 7.14 3.21 26.48
CA GLU A 159 6.09 2.28 26.89
C GLU A 159 4.95 2.30 25.88
N ASP A 160 4.42 1.11 25.57
CA ASP A 160 3.25 0.94 24.75
C ASP A 160 1.99 1.38 25.54
N PRO A 161 1.35 2.49 25.17
CA PRO A 161 0.12 2.92 25.83
C PRO A 161 -1.03 1.92 25.66
N TRP A 162 -0.89 0.97 24.71
CA TRP A 162 -1.88 -0.06 24.40
C TRP A 162 -1.53 -1.44 24.96
N ARG A 163 -0.44 -1.58 25.74
CA ARG A 163 0.03 -2.84 26.33
C ARG A 163 -1.02 -3.55 27.21
N ARG A 164 -2.09 -2.87 27.55
CA ARG A 164 -3.22 -3.44 28.32
C ARG A 164 -4.24 -4.18 27.46
N ILE A 165 -4.10 -4.15 26.14
CA ILE A 165 -4.97 -4.93 25.25
C ILE A 165 -4.38 -6.33 25.19
N PRO A 166 -5.09 -7.37 25.68
CA PRO A 166 -4.59 -8.74 25.60
C PRO A 166 -4.28 -9.09 24.14
N ARG A 167 -3.11 -9.70 23.90
CA ARG A 167 -2.87 -10.35 22.59
C ARG A 167 -4.04 -11.28 22.34
N PRO A 168 -4.51 -11.42 21.10
CA PRO A 168 -5.42 -12.49 20.76
C PRO A 168 -4.67 -13.83 20.90
N ASP A 169 -4.64 -14.36 22.12
CA ASP A 169 -4.13 -15.69 22.42
C ASP A 169 -5.10 -16.70 21.78
N GLY A 170 -4.87 -17.04 20.54
CA GLY A 170 -5.78 -17.90 19.81
C GLY A 170 -5.35 -18.28 18.40
N VAL A 171 -4.19 -17.84 17.96
CA VAL A 171 -3.56 -18.43 16.75
C VAL A 171 -2.45 -19.33 17.26
N SER A 172 -2.84 -20.52 17.75
CA SER A 172 -1.93 -21.65 17.89
C SER A 172 -1.52 -22.08 16.48
N GLN A 173 -0.23 -22.26 16.32
CA GLN A 173 0.53 -22.76 15.17
C GLN A 173 -0.13 -23.95 14.44
#